data_901ab0a3f0257820fafe7592d99bac78
#
_entry.id   901ab0a3f0257820fafe7592d99bac78
#
_cell.length_a   1.000
_cell.length_b   1.000
_cell.length_c   1.000
_cell.angle_alpha   90.00
_cell.angle_beta   90.00
_cell.angle_gamma   90.00
#
_symmetry.space_group_name_H-M   'P 1'
#
loop_
_entity.id
_entity.type
_entity.pdbx_description
1 polymer ?
#
loop_
_entity_poly.entity_id
_entity_poly.type
_entity_poly.pdbx_seq_one_letter_code
_entity_poly.pdbx_strand_id
1 'polypeptide(L)'
;GPRAMMFRNGTHIVDIINFLARGTPVWVSAELEPGFEHFRSGYRGDGGHDPNSEPGANAMIGYDNGVRATYIGMKGSMSDAGATVIGTKGSITVNWATESITVEHERRHFTRPLQFSETGAMRHEYQLPAIAGAVGDLIHALETGAETLSPPEEARKAVAVLLAMIESHFQDGRR
;
A
#
# COMPACT_ATOMS: atom_id res chain seq x y z
N GLY A 1 17.65 4.53 -10.13
CA GLY A 1 17.11 5.84 -10.48
C GLY A 1 16.28 6.39 -9.34
N PRO A 2 16.02 7.71 -9.30
CA PRO A 2 15.18 8.31 -8.26
C PRO A 2 13.81 7.64 -8.29
N ARG A 3 13.36 7.21 -7.14
CA ARG A 3 12.10 6.48 -7.03
C ARG A 3 11.10 7.38 -6.37
N ALA A 4 10.06 7.72 -7.10
CA ALA A 4 8.88 8.34 -6.54
C ALA A 4 8.30 7.40 -5.48
N MET A 5 8.11 7.88 -4.27
CA MET A 5 7.73 7.03 -3.15
C MET A 5 6.25 7.11 -2.83
N MET A 6 5.71 8.30 -2.59
CA MET A 6 4.34 8.39 -2.10
C MET A 6 3.31 8.05 -3.16
N PHE A 7 3.23 8.82 -4.24
CA PHE A 7 2.15 8.68 -5.23
C PHE A 7 2.41 7.60 -6.28
N ARG A 8 3.62 7.07 -6.37
CA ARG A 8 3.92 5.99 -7.29
C ARG A 8 3.99 4.64 -6.59
N ASN A 9 4.93 4.47 -5.66
CA ASN A 9 5.09 3.20 -4.95
C ASN A 9 4.22 3.12 -3.70
N GLY A 10 4.06 4.24 -2.99
CA GLY A 10 3.26 4.31 -1.77
C GLY A 10 1.79 4.03 -2.00
N THR A 11 1.22 4.36 -3.18
CA THR A 11 -0.16 3.99 -3.51
C THR A 11 -0.39 2.50 -3.40
N HIS A 12 0.51 1.69 -3.94
CA HIS A 12 0.39 0.23 -3.86
C HIS A 12 0.46 -0.28 -2.42
N ILE A 13 1.37 0.30 -1.63
CA ILE A 13 1.54 -0.13 -0.23
C ILE A 13 0.33 0.28 0.61
N VAL A 14 -0.15 1.51 0.45
CA VAL A 14 -1.34 2.00 1.18
C VAL A 14 -2.59 1.22 0.76
N ASP A 15 -2.73 0.87 -0.50
CA ASP A 15 -3.82 0.04 -0.99
C ASP A 15 -3.79 -1.36 -0.34
N ILE A 16 -2.62 -1.99 -0.28
CA ILE A 16 -2.44 -3.26 0.43
C ILE A 16 -2.76 -3.13 1.93
N ILE A 17 -2.34 -2.04 2.58
CA ILE A 17 -2.65 -1.79 3.98
C ILE A 17 -4.17 -1.66 4.17
N ASN A 18 -4.86 -0.89 3.32
CA ASN A 18 -6.32 -0.75 3.36
C ASN A 18 -7.02 -2.11 3.16
N PHE A 19 -6.58 -2.88 2.17
CA PHE A 19 -7.09 -4.22 1.90
C PHE A 19 -6.95 -5.16 3.10
N LEU A 20 -5.79 -5.17 3.74
CA LEU A 20 -5.52 -6.02 4.92
C LEU A 20 -6.27 -5.53 6.16
N ALA A 21 -6.40 -4.22 6.34
CA ALA A 21 -7.12 -3.62 7.47
C ALA A 21 -8.62 -3.88 7.44
N ARG A 22 -9.21 -4.05 6.25
CA ARG A 22 -10.66 -4.27 6.06
C ARG A 22 -11.54 -3.25 6.75
N GLY A 23 -11.09 -2.00 6.81
CA GLY A 23 -11.78 -0.89 7.43
C GLY A 23 -11.65 0.39 6.62
N THR A 24 -12.34 1.43 7.05
CA THR A 24 -12.20 2.76 6.48
C THR A 24 -11.14 3.53 7.27
N PRO A 25 -10.11 4.11 6.62
CA PRO A 25 -9.17 4.98 7.33
C PRO A 25 -9.90 6.23 7.85
N VAL A 26 -9.72 6.53 9.14
CA VAL A 26 -10.40 7.63 9.82
C VAL A 26 -9.46 8.71 10.33
N TRP A 27 -8.18 8.40 10.48
CA TRP A 27 -7.15 9.38 10.79
C TRP A 27 -5.78 8.93 10.32
N VAL A 28 -4.91 9.89 10.07
CA VAL A 28 -3.51 9.71 9.70
C VAL A 28 -2.66 10.67 10.53
N SER A 29 -1.51 10.20 11.01
CA SER A 29 -0.45 11.03 11.57
C SER A 29 0.84 10.69 10.83
N ALA A 30 1.51 11.67 10.24
CA ALA A 30 2.63 11.40 9.35
C ALA A 30 3.73 12.46 9.42
N GLU A 31 4.93 12.01 9.13
CA GLU A 31 6.12 12.82 8.89
C GLU A 31 6.70 12.45 7.53
N LEU A 32 6.97 13.44 6.71
CA LEU A 32 7.64 13.30 5.42
C LEU A 32 9.13 13.56 5.55
N GLU A 33 9.92 12.95 4.69
CA GLU A 33 11.35 13.25 4.61
C GLU A 33 11.60 14.74 4.31
N PRO A 34 12.69 15.34 4.81
CA PRO A 34 13.05 16.75 4.54
C PRO A 34 13.14 17.04 3.04
N GLY A 35 12.89 18.28 2.66
CA GLY A 35 13.00 18.77 1.27
C GLY A 35 11.64 18.93 0.58
N PHE A 36 10.55 18.83 1.31
CA PHE A 36 9.17 18.91 0.80
C PHE A 36 8.41 20.17 1.17
N GLU A 37 9.10 21.15 1.69
CA GLU A 37 8.54 22.44 2.09
C GLU A 37 7.87 23.17 0.91
N HIS A 38 8.34 22.93 -0.30
CA HIS A 38 7.79 23.50 -1.52
C HIS A 38 6.65 22.68 -2.13
N PHE A 39 6.32 21.52 -1.58
CA PHE A 39 5.28 20.62 -2.13
C PHE A 39 3.88 21.26 -2.14
N ARG A 40 3.60 22.19 -1.21
CA ARG A 40 2.36 22.97 -1.17
C ARG A 40 2.18 23.94 -2.34
N SER A 41 3.25 24.43 -2.94
CA SER A 41 3.19 25.55 -3.89
C SER A 41 3.00 25.15 -5.35
N GLY A 42 2.71 23.90 -5.65
CA GLY A 42 2.40 23.47 -7.01
C GLY A 42 3.25 22.32 -7.50
N TYR A 43 3.21 21.20 -6.77
CA TYR A 43 3.72 19.95 -7.31
C TYR A 43 3.07 19.66 -8.66
N ARG A 44 3.87 19.63 -9.68
CA ARG A 44 3.45 19.37 -11.06
C ARG A 44 3.84 17.99 -11.52
N GLY A 45 3.93 17.02 -10.65
CA GLY A 45 4.25 15.63 -10.98
C GLY A 45 5.12 15.47 -12.23
N ASP A 46 6.37 15.15 -12.05
CA ASP A 46 7.31 14.87 -13.15
C ASP A 46 7.41 13.37 -13.47
N GLY A 47 6.47 12.59 -12.93
CA GLY A 47 6.51 11.13 -13.02
C GLY A 47 7.61 10.48 -12.18
N GLY A 48 8.18 11.21 -11.21
CA GLY A 48 9.22 10.74 -10.33
C GLY A 48 10.63 10.76 -10.93
N HIS A 49 10.84 11.56 -11.96
CA HIS A 49 12.16 11.77 -12.55
C HIS A 49 13.05 12.65 -11.69
N ASP A 50 12.46 13.65 -11.03
CA ASP A 50 13.18 14.49 -10.07
C ASP A 50 13.29 13.74 -8.72
N PRO A 51 14.50 13.54 -8.18
CA PRO A 51 14.69 12.95 -6.87
C PRO A 51 14.05 13.76 -5.74
N ASN A 52 13.75 15.03 -5.96
CA ASN A 52 13.11 15.92 -4.98
C ASN A 52 11.59 16.04 -5.17
N SER A 53 11.00 15.32 -6.13
CA SER A 53 9.60 15.50 -6.49
C SER A 53 8.61 14.79 -5.55
N GLU A 54 9.02 13.70 -4.92
CA GLU A 54 8.16 12.94 -4.01
C GLU A 54 8.94 12.46 -2.78
N PRO A 55 8.40 12.65 -1.57
CA PRO A 55 9.05 12.23 -0.33
C PRO A 55 8.92 10.74 -0.08
N GLY A 56 9.81 10.24 0.78
CA GLY A 56 9.46 9.17 1.70
C GLY A 56 8.55 9.71 2.81
N ALA A 57 7.87 8.81 3.50
CA ALA A 57 7.03 9.15 4.63
C ALA A 57 7.01 8.03 5.66
N ASN A 58 6.87 8.42 6.92
CA ASN A 58 6.48 7.54 8.01
C ASN A 58 5.10 7.96 8.48
N ALA A 59 4.18 7.02 8.57
CA ALA A 59 2.81 7.34 8.96
C ALA A 59 2.19 6.27 9.84
N MET A 60 1.31 6.72 10.74
CA MET A 60 0.35 5.87 11.43
C MET A 60 -1.05 6.13 10.87
N ILE A 61 -1.77 5.07 10.59
CA ILE A 61 -3.13 5.11 10.02
C ILE A 61 -4.07 4.39 10.98
N GLY A 62 -5.14 5.04 11.38
CA GLY A 62 -6.19 4.44 12.19
C GLY A 62 -7.43 4.15 11.38
N TYR A 63 -8.04 3.01 11.62
CA TYR A 63 -9.25 2.54 10.94
C TYR A 63 -10.46 2.52 11.87
N ASP A 64 -11.66 2.66 11.31
CA ASP A 64 -12.94 2.65 12.02
C ASP A 64 -13.21 1.36 12.81
N ASN A 65 -12.66 0.24 12.35
CA ASN A 65 -12.75 -1.07 13.01
C ASN A 65 -11.70 -1.29 14.11
N GLY A 66 -10.93 -0.28 14.47
CA GLY A 66 -9.90 -0.35 15.52
C GLY A 66 -8.51 -0.80 15.06
N VAL A 67 -8.35 -1.25 13.83
CA VAL A 67 -7.02 -1.59 13.28
C VAL A 67 -6.13 -0.34 13.29
N ARG A 68 -4.84 -0.58 13.52
CA ARG A 68 -3.78 0.42 13.40
C ARG A 68 -2.74 -0.11 12.45
N ALA A 69 -2.30 0.73 11.53
CA ALA A 69 -1.25 0.41 10.60
C ALA A 69 -0.12 1.43 10.69
N THR A 70 1.09 0.97 10.40
CA THR A 70 2.27 1.83 10.23
C THR A 70 2.75 1.68 8.79
N TYR A 71 2.88 2.80 8.10
CA TYR A 71 3.52 2.91 6.81
C TYR A 71 4.94 3.45 7.00
N ILE A 72 5.92 2.81 6.39
CA ILE A 72 7.30 3.24 6.37
C ILE A 72 7.78 3.20 4.92
N GLY A 73 8.10 4.36 4.37
CA GLY A 73 8.63 4.48 3.03
C GLY A 73 9.74 5.51 3.00
N MET A 74 10.97 5.07 2.73
CA MET A 74 12.13 5.95 2.66
C MET A 74 12.67 6.00 1.23
N LYS A 75 12.89 7.21 0.74
CA LYS A 75 13.45 7.43 -0.59
C LYS A 75 14.91 6.95 -0.64
N GLY A 76 15.24 6.19 -1.67
CA GLY A 76 16.60 5.67 -1.81
C GLY A 76 16.97 4.53 -0.86
N SER A 77 16.06 4.08 0.00
CA SER A 77 16.28 2.92 0.84
C SER A 77 16.46 1.67 -0.04
N MET A 78 17.38 0.81 0.38
CA MET A 78 17.57 -0.52 -0.22
C MET A 78 16.84 -1.60 0.59
N SER A 79 15.97 -1.20 1.51
CA SER A 79 15.20 -2.14 2.30
C SER A 79 14.22 -2.91 1.44
N ASP A 80 13.97 -4.12 1.86
CA ASP A 80 13.00 -5.00 1.24
C ASP A 80 11.58 -4.46 1.41
N ALA A 81 10.81 -4.50 0.34
CA ALA A 81 9.40 -4.20 0.44
C ALA A 81 8.66 -5.39 1.04
N GLY A 82 7.77 -5.12 1.98
CA GLY A 82 7.01 -6.17 2.66
C GLY A 82 5.87 -5.62 3.50
N ALA A 83 5.11 -6.52 4.08
CA ALA A 83 4.07 -6.20 5.05
C ALA A 83 4.04 -7.24 6.17
N THR A 84 3.80 -6.78 7.40
CA THR A 84 3.56 -7.66 8.54
C THR A 84 2.19 -7.35 9.13
N VAL A 85 1.36 -8.38 9.24
CA VAL A 85 0.09 -8.32 9.96
C VAL A 85 0.28 -8.98 11.31
N ILE A 86 -0.02 -8.24 12.38
CA ILE A 86 0.06 -8.71 13.76
C ILE A 86 -1.36 -8.79 14.31
N GLY A 87 -1.76 -9.97 14.72
CA GLY A 87 -3.08 -10.24 15.28
C GLY A 87 -2.99 -10.91 16.65
N THR A 88 -4.13 -11.10 17.27
CA THR A 88 -4.24 -11.75 18.59
C THR A 88 -3.84 -13.23 18.61
N LYS A 89 -3.73 -13.86 17.44
CA LYS A 89 -3.38 -15.28 17.29
C LYS A 89 -1.99 -15.49 16.69
N GLY A 90 -1.26 -14.44 16.35
CA GLY A 90 0.05 -14.54 15.73
C GLY A 90 0.32 -13.43 14.72
N SER A 91 1.34 -13.63 13.89
CA SER A 91 1.72 -12.70 12.85
C SER A 91 1.92 -13.38 11.50
N ILE A 92 1.74 -12.61 10.43
CA ILE A 92 2.05 -13.01 9.05
C ILE A 92 2.92 -11.92 8.46
N THR A 93 4.10 -12.29 7.99
CA THR A 93 5.01 -11.40 7.28
C THR A 93 5.15 -11.85 5.83
N VAL A 94 4.91 -10.94 4.90
CA VAL A 94 5.20 -11.11 3.47
C VAL A 94 6.39 -10.25 3.12
N ASN A 95 7.41 -10.85 2.52
CA ASN A 95 8.58 -10.16 1.99
C ASN A 95 8.62 -10.34 0.48
N TRP A 96 8.50 -9.23 -0.25
CA TRP A 96 8.47 -9.28 -1.72
C TRP A 96 9.87 -9.41 -2.34
N ALA A 97 10.90 -8.96 -1.65
CA ALA A 97 12.26 -9.06 -2.18
C ALA A 97 12.82 -10.50 -2.09
N THR A 98 12.47 -11.20 -1.03
CA THR A 98 12.84 -12.63 -0.84
C THR A 98 11.75 -13.58 -1.33
N GLU A 99 10.63 -13.05 -1.84
CA GLU A 99 9.48 -13.83 -2.30
C GLU A 99 9.05 -14.88 -1.27
N SER A 100 8.89 -14.46 -0.02
CA SER A 100 8.60 -15.36 1.08
C SER A 100 7.44 -14.89 1.94
N ILE A 101 6.77 -15.85 2.56
CA ILE A 101 5.77 -15.65 3.60
C ILE A 101 6.20 -16.39 4.87
N THR A 102 6.19 -15.69 5.99
CA THR A 102 6.45 -16.25 7.31
C THR A 102 5.18 -16.16 8.15
N VAL A 103 4.80 -17.26 8.76
CA VAL A 103 3.66 -17.33 9.67
C VAL A 103 4.15 -17.73 11.06
N GLU A 104 3.79 -16.93 12.04
CA GLU A 104 4.04 -17.20 13.45
C GLU A 104 2.72 -17.33 14.19
N HIS A 105 2.52 -18.42 14.86
CA HIS A 105 1.36 -18.72 15.67
C HIS A 105 1.82 -19.47 16.90
N GLU A 106 1.08 -19.45 17.99
CA GLU A 106 1.44 -20.07 19.30
C GLU A 106 2.06 -21.48 19.20
N ARG A 107 1.71 -22.25 18.18
CA ARG A 107 2.17 -23.64 17.97
C ARG A 107 2.82 -23.90 16.63
N ARG A 108 3.00 -22.86 15.80
CA ARG A 108 3.51 -23.02 14.42
C ARG A 108 4.34 -21.81 14.04
N HIS A 109 5.54 -22.11 13.61
CA HIS A 109 6.40 -21.14 12.92
C HIS A 109 6.85 -21.82 11.64
N PHE A 110 6.61 -21.16 10.49
CA PHE A 110 7.13 -21.62 9.23
C PHE A 110 7.35 -20.44 8.26
N THR A 111 8.34 -20.62 7.41
CA THR A 111 8.60 -19.72 6.27
C THR A 111 8.54 -20.56 5.00
N ARG A 112 7.89 -20.06 3.97
CA ARG A 112 7.82 -20.70 2.66
C ARG A 112 7.97 -19.64 1.55
N PRO A 113 8.44 -20.04 0.34
CA PRO A 113 8.37 -19.17 -0.82
C PRO A 113 6.92 -18.74 -1.11
N LEU A 114 6.76 -17.52 -1.63
CA LEU A 114 5.49 -17.08 -2.18
C LEU A 114 5.26 -17.80 -3.53
N GLN A 115 4.12 -18.44 -3.64
CA GLN A 115 3.68 -19.03 -4.90
C GLN A 115 2.53 -18.19 -5.43
N PHE A 116 2.85 -17.19 -6.22
CA PHE A 116 1.86 -16.25 -6.77
C PHE A 116 0.80 -16.94 -7.65
N SER A 117 1.11 -18.09 -8.23
CA SER A 117 0.15 -18.90 -9.01
C SER A 117 -0.92 -19.58 -8.18
N GLU A 118 -0.70 -19.75 -6.88
CA GLU A 118 -1.62 -20.41 -5.95
C GLU A 118 -2.43 -19.42 -5.11
N THR A 119 -2.10 -18.15 -5.13
CA THR A 119 -2.88 -17.12 -4.45
C THR A 119 -4.17 -16.92 -5.23
N GLY A 120 -5.16 -17.74 -4.94
CA GLY A 120 -6.48 -17.79 -5.56
C GLY A 120 -7.34 -16.52 -5.40
N ALA A 121 -6.72 -15.36 -5.32
CA ALA A 121 -7.36 -14.07 -5.41
C ALA A 121 -7.71 -13.70 -6.85
N MET A 122 -7.08 -14.34 -7.82
CA MET A 122 -7.54 -14.22 -9.20
C MET A 122 -8.71 -15.18 -9.42
N ARG A 123 -9.84 -14.66 -9.84
CA ARG A 123 -10.91 -15.47 -10.39
C ARG A 123 -10.27 -16.44 -11.36
N HIS A 124 -10.47 -17.74 -11.14
CA HIS A 124 -9.73 -18.86 -11.73
C HIS A 124 -9.58 -18.87 -13.26
N GLU A 125 -10.24 -17.96 -13.94
CA GLU A 125 -10.30 -17.91 -15.40
C GLU A 125 -9.15 -17.14 -16.04
N TYR A 126 -8.41 -16.33 -15.25
CA TYR A 126 -7.37 -15.45 -15.79
C TYR A 126 -6.04 -15.63 -15.05
N GLN A 127 -5.28 -16.65 -15.40
CA GLN A 127 -3.86 -16.80 -15.02
C GLN A 127 -2.99 -15.77 -15.81
N LEU A 128 -3.39 -14.52 -15.79
CA LEU A 128 -2.72 -13.49 -16.55
C LEU A 128 -1.76 -12.69 -15.65
N PRO A 129 -0.63 -12.20 -16.20
CA PRO A 129 0.26 -11.29 -15.48
C PRO A 129 -0.51 -10.07 -14.94
N ALA A 130 -0.06 -9.51 -13.82
CA ALA A 130 -0.76 -8.51 -13.01
C ALA A 130 -1.63 -7.46 -13.76
N ILE A 131 -1.06 -6.80 -14.77
CA ILE A 131 -1.79 -5.79 -15.57
C ILE A 131 -2.85 -6.44 -16.45
N ALA A 132 -2.54 -7.55 -17.08
CA ALA A 132 -3.50 -8.28 -17.92
C ALA A 132 -4.64 -8.88 -17.07
N GLY A 133 -4.36 -9.26 -15.83
CA GLY A 133 -5.36 -9.68 -14.85
C GLY A 133 -6.35 -8.57 -14.51
N ALA A 134 -5.85 -7.34 -14.31
CA ALA A 134 -6.72 -6.18 -14.07
C ALA A 134 -7.62 -5.84 -15.27
N VAL A 135 -7.08 -5.94 -16.50
CA VAL A 135 -7.88 -5.76 -17.73
C VAL A 135 -8.93 -6.87 -17.84
N GLY A 136 -8.56 -8.12 -17.55
CA GLY A 136 -9.50 -9.25 -17.55
C GLY A 136 -10.62 -9.07 -16.53
N ASP A 137 -10.33 -8.59 -15.32
CA ASP A 137 -11.33 -8.29 -14.30
C ASP A 137 -12.29 -7.18 -14.75
N LEU A 138 -11.78 -6.13 -15.40
CA LEU A 138 -12.60 -5.07 -15.96
C LEU A 138 -13.53 -5.59 -17.08
N ILE A 139 -13.02 -6.40 -18.01
CA ILE A 139 -13.82 -7.01 -19.07
C ILE A 139 -14.92 -7.88 -18.45
N HIS A 140 -14.57 -8.72 -17.48
CA HIS A 140 -15.56 -9.56 -16.79
C HIS A 140 -16.65 -8.72 -16.10
N ALA A 141 -16.26 -7.62 -15.43
CA ALA A 141 -17.23 -6.72 -14.82
C ALA A 141 -18.17 -6.08 -15.84
N LEU A 142 -17.66 -5.67 -17.01
CA LEU A 142 -18.47 -5.10 -18.08
C LEU A 142 -19.43 -6.11 -18.70
N GLU A 143 -19.02 -7.37 -18.85
CA GLU A 143 -19.85 -8.44 -19.44
C GLU A 143 -20.92 -8.95 -18.49
N THR A 144 -20.64 -8.98 -17.19
CA THR A 144 -21.51 -9.62 -16.20
C THR A 144 -22.25 -8.65 -15.28
N GLY A 145 -21.85 -7.39 -15.25
CA GLY A 145 -22.33 -6.42 -14.26
C GLY A 145 -21.79 -6.64 -12.84
N ALA A 146 -20.80 -7.50 -12.67
CA ALA A 146 -20.14 -7.71 -11.38
C ALA A 146 -19.24 -6.51 -11.02
N GLU A 147 -19.01 -6.32 -9.72
CA GLU A 147 -18.00 -5.34 -9.27
C GLU A 147 -16.59 -5.84 -9.60
N THR A 148 -15.69 -4.91 -9.92
CA THR A 148 -14.26 -5.20 -10.05
C THR A 148 -13.63 -5.53 -8.70
N LEU A 149 -12.51 -6.25 -8.69
CA LEU A 149 -11.77 -6.58 -7.47
C LEU A 149 -11.19 -5.35 -6.77
N SER A 150 -10.91 -4.29 -7.52
CA SER A 150 -10.44 -3.01 -7.00
C SER A 150 -11.32 -1.88 -7.57
N PRO A 151 -12.48 -1.62 -6.97
CA PRO A 151 -13.36 -0.57 -7.43
C PRO A 151 -12.77 0.83 -7.17
N PRO A 152 -13.20 1.86 -7.90
CA PRO A 152 -12.68 3.23 -7.75
C PRO A 152 -12.74 3.78 -6.33
N GLU A 153 -13.72 3.35 -5.53
CA GLU A 153 -13.89 3.75 -4.13
C GLU A 153 -12.72 3.29 -3.27
N GLU A 154 -12.19 2.09 -3.49
CA GLU A 154 -11.02 1.58 -2.77
C GLU A 154 -9.75 2.32 -3.19
N ALA A 155 -9.56 2.53 -4.50
CA ALA A 155 -8.45 3.34 -5.00
C ALA A 155 -8.47 4.77 -4.43
N ARG A 156 -9.66 5.37 -4.31
CA ARG A 156 -9.85 6.69 -3.70
C ARG A 156 -9.42 6.72 -2.23
N LYS A 157 -9.65 5.66 -1.46
CA LYS A 157 -9.19 5.56 -0.07
C LYS A 157 -7.66 5.62 0.03
N ALA A 158 -6.95 4.92 -0.86
CA ALA A 158 -5.49 4.97 -0.88
C ALA A 158 -4.96 6.38 -1.16
N VAL A 159 -5.53 7.06 -2.16
CA VAL A 159 -5.15 8.45 -2.48
C VAL A 159 -5.48 9.39 -1.32
N ALA A 160 -6.65 9.24 -0.68
CA ALA A 160 -7.04 10.06 0.46
C ALA A 160 -6.07 9.92 1.64
N VAL A 161 -5.58 8.72 1.92
CA VAL A 161 -4.56 8.48 2.96
C VAL A 161 -3.25 9.20 2.61
N LEU A 162 -2.79 9.14 1.37
CA LEU A 162 -1.56 9.83 0.96
C LEU A 162 -1.68 11.35 1.06
N LEU A 163 -2.82 11.91 0.67
CA LEU A 163 -3.10 13.34 0.84
C LEU A 163 -3.15 13.73 2.32
N ALA A 164 -3.76 12.89 3.16
CA ALA A 164 -3.79 13.09 4.60
C ALA A 164 -2.40 13.00 5.25
N MET A 165 -1.48 12.17 4.73
CA MET A 165 -0.07 12.17 5.18
C MET A 165 0.59 13.52 4.95
N ILE A 166 0.39 14.12 3.78
CA ILE A 166 0.92 15.44 3.46
C ILE A 166 0.34 16.50 4.39
N GLU A 167 -0.97 16.51 4.56
CA GLU A 167 -1.64 17.48 5.41
C GLU A 167 -1.20 17.35 6.87
N SER A 168 -1.11 16.12 7.38
CA SER A 168 -0.62 15.85 8.75
C SER A 168 0.80 16.37 8.96
N HIS A 169 1.71 16.15 8.00
CA HIS A 169 3.08 16.65 8.08
C HIS A 169 3.11 18.18 8.22
N PHE A 170 2.33 18.89 7.40
CA PHE A 170 2.26 20.37 7.48
C PHE A 170 1.54 20.91 8.72
N GLN A 171 0.92 20.04 9.49
CA GLN A 171 0.31 20.32 10.80
C GLN A 171 1.11 19.70 11.96
N ASP A 172 2.44 19.57 11.81
CA ASP A 172 3.35 19.02 12.81
C ASP A 172 2.96 17.59 13.25
N GLY A 173 2.55 16.76 12.33
CA GLY A 173 2.16 15.37 12.57
C GLY A 173 0.80 15.19 13.25
N ARG A 174 -0.02 16.24 13.34
CA ARG A 174 -1.37 16.15 13.91
C ARG A 174 -2.28 15.25 13.07
N ARG A 175 -3.24 14.67 13.77
CA ARG A 175 -4.29 13.82 13.17
C ARG A 175 -5.36 14.64 12.49
#